data_5867b677e8df42dd35c5afee70f516a0
#
_entry.id   5867b677e8df42dd35c5afee70f516a0
#
_cell.length_a   1.000
_cell.length_b   1.000
_cell.length_c   1.000
_cell.angle_alpha   90.00
_cell.angle_beta   90.00
_cell.angle_gamma   90.00
#
_symmetry.space_group_name_H-M   'P 1'
#
loop_
_entity.id
_entity.type
_entity.pdbx_description
1 polymer ?
#
loop_
_entity_poly.entity_id
_entity_poly.type
_entity_poly.pdbx_seq_one_letter_code
_entity_poly.pdbx_strand_id
1 'polypeptide(L)' 'MTRIAIVEDEAAVREQLAGYVQRYTRQYGTPFEVTEFADGMEILEDYRPQFDIIFLD' A
#
# COMPACT_ATOMS: atom_id res chain seq x y z
N MET A 1 -10.77 -5.07 8.36
CA MET A 1 -9.52 -5.27 7.60
C MET A 1 -8.76 -3.97 7.48
N THR A 2 -7.47 -3.99 7.77
CA THR A 2 -6.61 -2.82 7.65
C THR A 2 -6.32 -2.54 6.18
N ARG A 3 -6.54 -1.31 5.76
CA ARG A 3 -6.30 -0.89 4.38
C ARG A 3 -5.00 -0.11 4.30
N ILE A 4 -4.13 -0.53 3.38
CA ILE A 4 -2.81 0.05 3.21
C ILE A 4 -2.70 0.61 1.80
N ALA A 5 -2.24 1.86 1.69
CA ALA A 5 -1.87 2.46 0.42
C ALA A 5 -0.35 2.51 0.31
N ILE A 6 0.19 2.11 -0.83
CA ILE A 6 1.62 2.21 -1.13
C ILE A 6 1.77 3.19 -2.28
N VAL A 7 2.46 4.30 -2.05
CA VAL A 7 2.70 5.32 -3.05
C VAL A 7 4.20 5.36 -3.36
N GLU A 8 4.57 4.87 -4.53
CA GLU A 8 5.96 4.76 -4.96
C GLU A 8 6.03 4.79 -6.48
N ASP A 9 6.85 5.68 -7.03
CA ASP A 9 6.97 5.85 -8.48
C ASP A 9 7.81 4.76 -9.15
N GLU A 10 8.73 4.12 -8.42
CA GLU A 10 9.51 3.00 -8.97
C GLU A 10 8.75 1.69 -8.80
N ALA A 11 8.39 1.07 -9.92
CA ALA A 11 7.61 -0.16 -9.89
C ALA A 11 8.30 -1.29 -9.10
N ALA A 12 9.62 -1.42 -9.24
CA ALA A 12 10.36 -2.47 -8.53
C ALA A 12 10.31 -2.28 -7.01
N VAL A 13 10.42 -1.03 -6.54
CA VAL A 13 10.33 -0.72 -5.11
C VAL A 13 8.91 -0.92 -4.61
N ARG A 14 7.95 -0.49 -5.39
CA ARG A 14 6.52 -0.66 -5.04
C ARG A 14 6.17 -2.14 -4.87
N GLU A 15 6.65 -2.99 -5.77
CA GLU A 15 6.44 -4.44 -5.68
C GLU A 15 7.12 -5.03 -4.45
N GLN A 16 8.31 -4.53 -4.12
CA GLN A 16 9.04 -4.98 -2.95
C GLN A 16 8.30 -4.67 -1.67
N LEU A 17 7.75 -3.45 -1.56
CA LEU A 17 6.96 -3.05 -0.40
C LEU A 17 5.70 -3.89 -0.27
N ALA A 18 5.01 -4.13 -1.38
CA ALA A 18 3.83 -4.99 -1.37
C ALA A 18 4.18 -6.42 -0.94
N GLY A 19 5.34 -6.90 -1.34
CA GLY A 19 5.85 -8.22 -0.95
C GLY A 19 6.08 -8.33 0.56
N TYR A 20 6.59 -7.29 1.19
CA TYR A 20 6.78 -7.27 2.63
C TYR A 20 5.44 -7.36 3.38
N VAL A 21 4.43 -6.64 2.91
CA VAL A 21 3.09 -6.70 3.50
C VAL A 21 2.52 -8.11 3.37
N GLN A 22 2.69 -8.74 2.21
CA GLN A 22 2.22 -10.10 1.99
C GLN A 22 2.89 -11.11 2.92
N ARG A 23 4.20 -10.96 3.15
CA ARG A 23 4.94 -11.82 4.09
C ARG A 23 4.42 -11.65 5.50
N TYR A 24 4.15 -10.41 5.90
CA TYR A 24 3.61 -10.12 7.22
C TYR A 24 2.26 -10.81 7.40
N THR A 25 1.40 -10.72 6.38
CA THR A 25 0.10 -11.36 6.40
C THR A 25 0.24 -12.88 6.59
N ARG A 26 1.15 -13.51 5.86
CA ARG A 26 1.38 -14.96 5.99
C ARG A 26 1.91 -15.35 7.35
N GLN A 27 2.85 -14.56 7.87
CA GLN A 27 3.54 -14.90 9.12
C GLN A 27 2.63 -14.74 10.33
N TYR A 28 1.80 -13.70 10.35
CA TYR A 28 1.01 -13.36 11.53
C TYR A 28 -0.48 -13.60 11.36
N GLY A 29 -0.91 -13.98 10.17
CA GLY A 29 -2.33 -14.24 9.90
C GLY A 29 -3.21 -13.00 9.92
N THR A 30 -2.60 -11.80 9.81
CA THR A 30 -3.34 -10.54 9.80
C THR A 30 -3.63 -10.13 8.36
N PRO A 31 -4.89 -10.04 7.95
CA PRO A 31 -5.20 -9.65 6.58
C PRO A 31 -5.08 -8.14 6.37
N PHE A 32 -4.50 -7.77 5.23
CA PHE A 32 -4.42 -6.37 4.79
C PHE A 32 -4.98 -6.25 3.39
N GLU A 33 -5.67 -5.14 3.12
CA GLU A 33 -6.05 -4.78 1.78
C GLU A 33 -5.06 -3.73 1.28
N VAL A 34 -4.32 -4.06 0.21
CA VAL A 34 -3.25 -3.20 -0.30
C VAL A 34 -3.66 -2.60 -1.63
N THR A 35 -3.52 -1.27 -1.75
CA THR A 35 -3.71 -0.56 -3.02
C THR A 35 -2.40 0.15 -3.35
N GLU A 36 -1.94 0.00 -4.59
CA GLU A 36 -0.68 0.57 -5.05
C GLU A 36 -0.94 1.76 -5.96
N PHE A 37 -0.18 2.83 -5.75
CA PHE A 37 -0.25 4.04 -6.56
C PHE A 37 1.14 4.39 -7.08
N ALA A 38 1.23 4.80 -8.34
CA ALA A 38 2.49 5.20 -8.94
C ALA A 38 2.95 6.57 -8.48
N ASP A 39 2.02 7.47 -8.15
CA ASP A 39 2.39 8.77 -7.59
C ASP A 39 1.28 9.30 -6.67
N GLY A 40 1.63 10.35 -5.92
CA GLY A 40 0.72 10.94 -4.95
C GLY A 40 -0.49 11.63 -5.55
N MET A 41 -0.41 12.03 -6.81
CA MET A 41 -1.54 12.68 -7.49
C MET A 41 -2.70 11.71 -7.70
N GLU A 42 -2.41 10.44 -7.92
CA GLU A 42 -3.45 9.43 -8.07
C GLU A 42 -4.29 9.30 -6.81
N ILE A 43 -3.64 9.32 -5.64
CA ILE A 43 -4.37 9.20 -4.38
C ILE A 43 -5.13 10.49 -4.05
N LEU A 44 -4.60 11.66 -4.45
CA LEU A 44 -5.26 12.94 -4.22
C LEU A 44 -6.49 13.13 -5.09
N GLU A 45 -6.45 12.67 -6.33
CA GLU A 45 -7.56 12.82 -7.28
C GLU A 45 -8.82 12.12 -6.81
N ASP A 46 -8.66 10.98 -6.17
CA ASP A 46 -9.78 10.17 -5.69
C ASP A 46 -9.68 9.89 -4.19
N TYR A 47 -9.06 10.83 -3.47
CA TYR A 47 -8.82 10.61 -2.05
C TYR A 47 -10.11 10.62 -1.25
N ARG A 48 -10.30 9.52 -0.52
CA ARG A 48 -11.31 9.43 0.52
C ARG A 48 -10.58 8.87 1.73
N PRO A 49 -11.01 9.17 2.96
CA PRO A 49 -10.32 8.65 4.15
C PRO A 49 -10.60 7.15 4.32
N GLN A 50 -10.07 6.35 3.40
CA GLN A 50 -10.31 4.91 3.33
C GLN A 50 -9.08 4.08 3.66
N PHE A 51 -7.92 4.72 3.88
CA PHE A 51 -6.70 4.01 4.21
C PHE A 51 -6.31 4.24 5.66
N ASP A 52 -5.94 3.16 6.33
CA ASP A 52 -5.47 3.23 7.71
C ASP A 52 -3.97 3.53 7.77
N ILE A 53 -3.23 3.08 6.76
CA ILE A 53 -1.78 3.28 6.67
C ILE A 53 -1.44 3.69 5.25
N ILE A 54 -0.57 4.70 5.11
CA ILE A 54 -0.06 5.13 3.81
C ILE A 54 1.47 5.11 3.87
N PHE A 55 2.09 4.33 2.99
CA PHE A 55 3.52 4.34 2.80
C PHE A 55 3.85 5.29 1.65
N LEU A 56 4.63 6.32 1.96
CA LEU A 56 5.08 7.31 0.98
C LEU A 56 6.59 7.22 0.85
N ASP A 57 7.07 7.25 -0.39
CA ASP A 57 8.50 7.31 -0.65
C ASP A 57 8.80 8.36 -1.73
#